data_4520bd501f7d9c3e50d9a191012b3a7f
#
_entry.id   4520bd501f7d9c3e50d9a191012b3a7f
#
_cell.length_a   1.000
_cell.length_b   1.000
_cell.length_c   1.000
_cell.angle_alpha   90.00
_cell.angle_beta   90.00
_cell.angle_gamma   90.00
#
_symmetry.space_group_name_H-M   'P 1'
#
loop_
_entity.id
_entity.type
_entity.pdbx_description
1 polymer ?
#
loop_
_entity_poly.entity_id
_entity_poly.type
_entity_poly.pdbx_seq_one_letter_code
_entity_poly.pdbx_strand_id
1 'polypeptide(L)'
;VKSNWKKAVLFLLAAVLALSSVSFAARKRYAKKIKISWVPYSIQPTDPKGIFVKKLEAKFNVDLDVWNMDDSKFDEMVALRMAAGEIPDFFRIQKVVNLHSYHRQKVMAVIPNKYLRKYAPHIYKCLKKNAAMFLDSGRLDGKLYGIPSVSPTNIFRLPLVYREDWMKKVGVTKTPDTLAEFESLMYKFAKEDPDGNGKNDTYGLSRSGIAAVCGAYGIPINRASKDDYFVKRGKRIINAAIAPELKKVLALMHKWYKDGVMDPEFITGENAGGYWALSHAFINGRIGYSSHGNYYHWIPAGGYSVTTSSGKKQPCDPGANAKEIALVNPKMKWTYGMPLEGPNGRRGIFQFNRLMSFFAFGKQVERDRRKMQRILAIFDFCSASPSINRRYSYQNGTRGKHWVWLDKKHEEINKLPPYDNQDGYNHRIGCVFHMEMPFPPKALREEWAYKHQMNKYGIESAMQVGVPSGGKYAARLMKMRDQMLIAFITGDKPISYFNRYVKEYRKAGGAIVEKEANDWYKSNTRRR
;
A
#
# COMPACT_ATOMS: atom_id res chain seq x y z
N VAL A 1 -17.07 27.77 47.90
CA VAL A 1 -16.13 26.66 47.76
C VAL A 1 -16.80 25.29 47.94
N LYS A 2 -17.78 25.12 48.87
CA LYS A 2 -18.45 23.82 49.16
C LYS A 2 -19.42 23.32 48.06
N SER A 3 -19.89 24.17 47.12
CA SER A 3 -20.84 23.78 46.07
C SER A 3 -20.20 23.07 44.89
N ASN A 4 -18.94 23.38 44.55
CA ASN A 4 -18.26 22.81 43.40
C ASN A 4 -17.74 21.38 43.61
N TRP A 5 -17.46 21.02 44.86
CA TRP A 5 -16.99 19.66 45.19
C TRP A 5 -18.11 18.62 45.07
N LYS A 6 -19.34 18.98 45.49
CA LYS A 6 -20.50 18.09 45.31
C LYS A 6 -20.81 17.84 43.85
N LYS A 7 -20.66 18.85 42.98
CA LYS A 7 -20.84 18.69 41.52
C LYS A 7 -19.74 17.83 40.89
N ALA A 8 -18.51 17.97 41.34
CA ALA A 8 -17.39 17.15 40.87
C ALA A 8 -17.52 15.67 41.28
N VAL A 9 -17.96 15.40 42.51
CA VAL A 9 -18.24 14.05 43.01
C VAL A 9 -19.44 13.42 42.29
N LEU A 10 -20.50 14.18 42.02
CA LEU A 10 -21.64 13.70 41.22
C LEU A 10 -21.25 13.39 39.75
N PHE A 11 -20.37 14.20 39.16
CA PHE A 11 -19.83 13.93 37.82
C PHE A 11 -18.95 12.68 37.76
N LEU A 12 -18.13 12.47 38.79
CA LEU A 12 -17.31 11.25 38.92
C LEU A 12 -18.16 10.00 39.15
N LEU A 13 -19.18 10.08 40.01
CA LEU A 13 -20.14 8.99 40.20
C LEU A 13 -20.96 8.68 38.97
N ALA A 14 -21.43 9.70 38.24
CA ALA A 14 -22.12 9.52 36.97
C ALA A 14 -21.22 8.92 35.87
N ALA A 15 -19.93 9.30 35.81
CA ALA A 15 -18.94 8.72 34.91
C ALA A 15 -18.63 7.26 35.24
N VAL A 16 -18.53 6.92 36.53
CA VAL A 16 -18.32 5.53 37.02
C VAL A 16 -19.56 4.68 36.75
N LEU A 17 -20.76 5.22 36.98
CA LEU A 17 -22.03 4.53 36.66
C LEU A 17 -22.24 4.36 35.14
N ALA A 18 -21.87 5.33 34.33
CA ALA A 18 -21.93 5.22 32.89
C ALA A 18 -20.91 4.19 32.34
N LEU A 19 -19.72 4.14 32.90
CA LEU A 19 -18.70 3.12 32.58
C LEU A 19 -19.13 1.71 33.02
N SER A 20 -19.78 1.59 34.19
CA SER A 20 -20.31 0.31 34.69
C SER A 20 -21.52 -0.16 33.89
N SER A 21 -22.42 0.75 33.48
CA SER A 21 -23.62 0.41 32.66
C SER A 21 -23.23 -0.02 31.24
N VAL A 22 -22.24 0.62 30.62
CA VAL A 22 -21.70 0.21 29.31
C VAL A 22 -20.99 -1.15 29.40
N SER A 23 -20.25 -1.39 30.49
CA SER A 23 -19.64 -2.68 30.77
C SER A 23 -20.67 -3.79 31.03
N PHE A 24 -21.76 -3.47 31.73
CA PHE A 24 -22.84 -4.41 32.02
C PHE A 24 -23.68 -4.77 30.78
N ALA A 25 -23.99 -3.79 29.94
CA ALA A 25 -24.69 -4.02 28.66
C ALA A 25 -23.83 -4.82 27.68
N ALA A 26 -22.51 -4.57 27.63
CA ALA A 26 -21.57 -5.36 26.84
C ALA A 26 -21.44 -6.80 27.37
N ARG A 27 -21.41 -7.01 28.68
CA ARG A 27 -21.42 -8.35 29.30
C ARG A 27 -22.68 -9.15 28.97
N LYS A 28 -23.87 -8.52 28.94
CA LYS A 28 -25.13 -9.18 28.56
C LYS A 28 -25.13 -9.61 27.07
N ARG A 29 -24.51 -8.82 26.19
CA ARG A 29 -24.41 -9.12 24.74
C ARG A 29 -23.37 -10.18 24.44
N TYR A 30 -22.31 -10.28 25.23
CA TYR A 30 -21.18 -11.19 25.03
C TYR A 30 -20.89 -12.00 26.30
N ALA A 31 -21.85 -12.82 26.73
CA ALA A 31 -21.80 -13.51 28.02
C ALA A 31 -20.59 -14.45 28.16
N LYS A 32 -20.23 -15.19 27.13
CA LYS A 32 -19.10 -16.13 27.16
C LYS A 32 -17.84 -15.51 26.55
N LYS A 33 -16.72 -15.58 27.25
CA LYS A 33 -15.40 -15.23 26.69
C LYS A 33 -15.00 -16.22 25.61
N ILE A 34 -14.45 -15.76 24.50
CA ILE A 34 -14.05 -16.57 23.34
C ILE A 34 -12.62 -16.24 22.96
N LYS A 35 -11.79 -17.27 22.78
CA LYS A 35 -10.45 -17.12 22.22
C LYS A 35 -10.54 -16.98 20.71
N ILE A 36 -9.81 -16.01 20.15
CA ILE A 36 -9.75 -15.71 18.70
C ILE A 36 -8.29 -15.58 18.31
N SER A 37 -7.82 -16.44 17.42
CA SER A 37 -6.52 -16.28 16.78
C SER A 37 -6.61 -15.22 15.66
N TRP A 38 -5.75 -14.22 15.75
CA TRP A 38 -5.80 -13.02 14.93
C TRP A 38 -4.45 -12.76 14.27
N VAL A 39 -4.41 -12.80 12.94
CA VAL A 39 -3.22 -12.42 12.18
C VAL A 39 -3.36 -10.96 11.74
N PRO A 40 -2.71 -10.02 12.44
CA PRO A 40 -2.69 -8.62 12.03
C PRO A 40 -1.80 -8.47 10.80
N TYR A 41 -2.11 -7.47 9.97
CA TYR A 41 -1.16 -6.94 9.02
C TYR A 41 -0.66 -5.59 9.53
N SER A 42 0.57 -5.54 9.96
CA SER A 42 1.21 -4.33 10.43
C SER A 42 2.71 -4.40 10.15
N ILE A 43 3.30 -3.30 9.70
CA ILE A 43 4.75 -3.17 9.49
C ILE A 43 5.49 -3.35 10.82
N GLN A 44 4.88 -2.90 11.91
CA GLN A 44 5.40 -3.11 13.26
C GLN A 44 4.60 -4.21 13.98
N PRO A 45 5.23 -5.09 14.73
CA PRO A 45 4.54 -6.12 15.51
C PRO A 45 3.49 -5.50 16.44
N THR A 46 2.31 -6.10 16.51
CA THR A 46 1.29 -5.74 17.49
C THR A 46 1.71 -6.26 18.87
N ASP A 47 1.73 -5.38 19.87
CA ASP A 47 1.91 -5.81 21.26
C ASP A 47 0.64 -6.53 21.76
N PRO A 48 0.71 -7.86 22.04
CA PRO A 48 -0.46 -8.61 22.54
C PRO A 48 -0.97 -8.12 23.89
N LYS A 49 -0.11 -7.46 24.66
CA LYS A 49 -0.46 -6.86 25.96
C LYS A 49 -0.79 -5.37 25.87
N GLY A 50 -0.77 -4.84 24.65
CA GLY A 50 -0.98 -3.43 24.37
C GLY A 50 -2.37 -2.95 24.78
N ILE A 51 -2.47 -1.65 25.05
CA ILE A 51 -3.68 -0.99 25.55
C ILE A 51 -4.91 -1.20 24.64
N PHE A 52 -4.69 -1.32 23.31
CA PHE A 52 -5.77 -1.51 22.35
C PHE A 52 -6.27 -2.94 22.33
N VAL A 53 -5.37 -3.91 22.36
CA VAL A 53 -5.72 -5.32 22.49
C VAL A 53 -6.57 -5.50 23.74
N LYS A 54 -6.11 -5.02 24.90
CA LYS A 54 -6.87 -5.08 26.16
C LYS A 54 -8.23 -4.40 26.09
N LYS A 55 -8.34 -3.24 25.43
CA LYS A 55 -9.64 -2.56 25.24
C LYS A 55 -10.60 -3.37 24.39
N LEU A 56 -10.11 -4.00 23.31
CA LEU A 56 -10.93 -4.86 22.47
C LEU A 56 -11.36 -6.11 23.22
N GLU A 57 -10.45 -6.74 23.95
CA GLU A 57 -10.75 -7.90 24.78
C GLU A 57 -11.84 -7.61 25.81
N ALA A 58 -11.71 -6.50 26.53
CA ALA A 58 -12.73 -6.08 27.50
C ALA A 58 -14.06 -5.75 26.84
N LYS A 59 -14.05 -5.00 25.69
CA LYS A 59 -15.26 -4.58 25.00
C LYS A 59 -16.04 -5.72 24.40
N PHE A 60 -15.35 -6.67 23.81
CA PHE A 60 -15.96 -7.77 23.06
C PHE A 60 -15.95 -9.10 23.84
N ASN A 61 -15.47 -9.11 25.07
CA ASN A 61 -15.29 -10.29 25.92
C ASN A 61 -14.59 -11.43 25.14
N VAL A 62 -13.39 -11.15 24.64
CA VAL A 62 -12.55 -12.07 23.87
C VAL A 62 -11.18 -12.19 24.51
N ASP A 63 -10.44 -13.21 24.11
CA ASP A 63 -9.02 -13.42 24.33
C ASP A 63 -8.37 -13.44 22.94
N LEU A 64 -7.57 -12.42 22.62
CA LEU A 64 -6.96 -12.26 21.31
C LEU A 64 -5.56 -12.90 21.28
N ASP A 65 -5.47 -14.02 20.63
CA ASP A 65 -4.21 -14.69 20.31
C ASP A 65 -3.61 -14.07 19.04
N VAL A 66 -2.74 -13.07 19.22
CA VAL A 66 -2.17 -12.27 18.14
C VAL A 66 -0.95 -12.95 17.54
N TRP A 67 -1.02 -13.32 16.27
CA TRP A 67 0.08 -13.94 15.52
C TRP A 67 0.80 -12.89 14.67
N ASN A 68 1.86 -12.32 15.18
CA ASN A 68 2.69 -11.38 14.42
C ASN A 68 3.46 -12.11 13.31
N MET A 69 3.48 -11.50 12.12
CA MET A 69 4.20 -11.98 10.94
C MET A 69 5.13 -10.89 10.45
N ASP A 70 6.30 -11.26 9.96
CA ASP A 70 7.18 -10.34 9.26
C ASP A 70 6.51 -9.84 7.97
N ASP A 71 6.44 -8.51 7.76
CA ASP A 71 5.76 -7.92 6.61
C ASP A 71 6.38 -8.36 5.28
N SER A 72 7.70 -8.49 5.23
CA SER A 72 8.43 -8.89 4.02
C SER A 72 8.14 -10.32 3.59
N LYS A 73 7.81 -11.20 4.54
CA LYS A 73 7.53 -12.63 4.37
C LYS A 73 6.08 -13.01 4.72
N PHE A 74 5.19 -12.02 4.84
CA PHE A 74 3.84 -12.21 5.37
C PHE A 74 3.07 -13.35 4.67
N ASP A 75 2.96 -13.31 3.34
CA ASP A 75 2.22 -14.32 2.58
C ASP A 75 2.84 -15.71 2.70
N GLU A 76 4.16 -15.79 2.75
CA GLU A 76 4.91 -17.05 2.90
C GLU A 76 4.67 -17.67 4.28
N MET A 77 4.79 -16.86 5.34
CA MET A 77 4.58 -17.32 6.72
C MET A 77 3.14 -17.77 6.96
N VAL A 78 2.16 -17.02 6.43
CA VAL A 78 0.74 -17.42 6.51
C VAL A 78 0.50 -18.73 5.77
N ALA A 79 1.04 -18.88 4.57
CA ALA A 79 0.89 -20.10 3.78
C ALA A 79 1.54 -21.32 4.47
N LEU A 80 2.73 -21.14 5.05
CA LEU A 80 3.44 -22.21 5.76
C LEU A 80 2.66 -22.70 6.99
N ARG A 81 2.13 -21.79 7.82
CA ARG A 81 1.30 -22.16 8.97
C ARG A 81 0.01 -22.87 8.55
N MET A 82 -0.65 -22.37 7.50
CA MET A 82 -1.86 -23.04 6.97
C MET A 82 -1.56 -24.44 6.44
N ALA A 83 -0.40 -24.64 5.80
CA ALA A 83 0.04 -25.98 5.35
C ALA A 83 0.33 -26.91 6.52
N ALA A 84 0.79 -26.39 7.66
CA ALA A 84 0.95 -27.13 8.91
C ALA A 84 -0.38 -27.38 9.66
N GLY A 85 -1.52 -26.94 9.11
CA GLY A 85 -2.83 -27.10 9.76
C GLY A 85 -3.18 -25.99 10.77
N GLU A 86 -2.31 -25.03 10.97
CA GLU A 86 -2.52 -23.88 11.86
C GLU A 86 -3.33 -22.79 11.13
N ILE A 87 -4.65 -22.93 11.08
CA ILE A 87 -5.54 -21.97 10.42
C ILE A 87 -6.01 -20.93 11.43
N PRO A 88 -5.64 -19.64 11.27
CA PRO A 88 -6.10 -18.58 12.18
C PRO A 88 -7.59 -18.31 12.00
N ASP A 89 -8.23 -17.80 13.05
CA ASP A 89 -9.66 -17.46 13.00
C ASP A 89 -9.94 -16.24 12.12
N PHE A 90 -9.00 -15.29 12.09
CA PHE A 90 -9.06 -14.11 11.24
C PHE A 90 -7.68 -13.77 10.64
N PHE A 91 -7.64 -13.51 9.35
CA PHE A 91 -6.40 -13.18 8.65
C PHE A 91 -6.61 -12.32 7.42
N ARG A 92 -5.55 -11.64 7.01
CA ARG A 92 -5.50 -10.89 5.76
C ARG A 92 -4.92 -11.73 4.64
N ILE A 93 -5.52 -11.67 3.46
CA ILE A 93 -4.97 -12.17 2.20
C ILE A 93 -4.38 -10.98 1.47
N GLN A 94 -3.05 -10.82 1.56
CA GLN A 94 -2.38 -9.65 1.02
C GLN A 94 -2.30 -9.65 -0.50
N LYS A 95 -1.95 -10.78 -1.10
CA LYS A 95 -2.03 -10.95 -2.56
C LYS A 95 -3.41 -11.43 -2.94
N VAL A 96 -4.15 -10.60 -3.68
CA VAL A 96 -5.55 -10.91 -4.07
C VAL A 96 -5.68 -12.23 -4.82
N VAL A 97 -4.65 -12.65 -5.55
CA VAL A 97 -4.60 -13.94 -6.27
C VAL A 97 -4.66 -15.15 -5.33
N ASN A 98 -4.23 -15.00 -4.07
CA ASN A 98 -4.24 -16.09 -3.09
C ASN A 98 -5.65 -16.47 -2.61
N LEU A 99 -6.66 -15.62 -2.81
CA LEU A 99 -8.04 -15.93 -2.45
C LEU A 99 -8.50 -17.24 -3.09
N HIS A 100 -8.24 -17.42 -4.38
CA HIS A 100 -8.60 -18.65 -5.10
C HIS A 100 -7.79 -19.86 -4.62
N SER A 101 -6.52 -19.67 -4.26
CA SER A 101 -5.67 -20.73 -3.73
C SER A 101 -6.18 -21.24 -2.38
N TYR A 102 -6.47 -20.34 -1.46
CA TYR A 102 -6.99 -20.69 -0.14
C TYR A 102 -8.41 -21.29 -0.21
N HIS A 103 -9.21 -20.87 -1.19
CA HIS A 103 -10.51 -21.50 -1.45
C HIS A 103 -10.35 -22.96 -1.87
N ARG A 104 -9.46 -23.26 -2.83
CA ARG A 104 -9.18 -24.65 -3.25
C ARG A 104 -8.65 -25.53 -2.11
N GLN A 105 -7.85 -24.93 -1.22
CA GLN A 105 -7.35 -25.61 -0.02
C GLN A 105 -8.42 -25.80 1.07
N LYS A 106 -9.61 -25.21 0.89
CA LYS A 106 -10.75 -25.29 1.84
C LYS A 106 -10.41 -24.75 3.25
N VAL A 107 -9.47 -23.82 3.36
CA VAL A 107 -9.03 -23.25 4.64
C VAL A 107 -9.88 -22.04 5.08
N MET A 108 -10.79 -21.55 4.25
CA MET A 108 -11.62 -20.37 4.54
C MET A 108 -13.07 -20.74 4.86
N ALA A 109 -13.67 -19.98 5.78
CA ALA A 109 -15.07 -20.03 6.12
C ALA A 109 -15.93 -19.19 5.15
N VAL A 110 -17.14 -19.63 4.89
CA VAL A 110 -18.18 -18.81 4.23
C VAL A 110 -18.64 -17.71 5.19
N ILE A 111 -18.70 -16.48 4.70
CA ILE A 111 -19.19 -15.31 5.43
C ILE A 111 -20.64 -15.04 4.99
N PRO A 112 -21.68 -15.39 5.77
CA PRO A 112 -23.04 -15.16 5.37
C PRO A 112 -23.35 -13.66 5.23
N ASN A 113 -23.94 -13.26 4.11
CA ASN A 113 -24.32 -11.84 3.88
C ASN A 113 -25.14 -11.23 5.01
N LYS A 114 -26.05 -12.04 5.60
CA LYS A 114 -26.86 -11.60 6.75
C LYS A 114 -26.01 -11.25 7.97
N TYR A 115 -24.87 -11.96 8.16
CA TYR A 115 -23.96 -11.67 9.27
C TYR A 115 -23.12 -10.42 8.98
N LEU A 116 -22.60 -10.28 7.76
CA LEU A 116 -21.90 -9.06 7.37
C LEU A 116 -22.77 -7.82 7.56
N ARG A 117 -24.04 -7.85 7.11
CA ARG A 117 -24.99 -6.74 7.31
C ARG A 117 -25.28 -6.45 8.78
N LYS A 118 -25.44 -7.49 9.59
CA LYS A 118 -25.87 -7.37 11.00
C LYS A 118 -24.72 -6.99 11.92
N TYR A 119 -23.55 -7.56 11.73
CA TYR A 119 -22.42 -7.46 12.67
C TYR A 119 -21.27 -6.58 12.18
N ALA A 120 -21.23 -6.27 10.88
CA ALA A 120 -20.31 -5.31 10.29
C ALA A 120 -21.06 -4.32 9.37
N PRO A 121 -22.06 -3.57 9.91
CA PRO A 121 -22.95 -2.72 9.11
C PRO A 121 -22.23 -1.54 8.45
N HIS A 122 -21.21 -0.98 9.08
CA HIS A 122 -20.46 0.16 8.52
C HIS A 122 -19.60 -0.30 7.33
N ILE A 123 -18.90 -1.43 7.47
CA ILE A 123 -18.15 -2.06 6.38
C ILE A 123 -19.08 -2.39 5.22
N TYR A 124 -20.23 -3.00 5.51
CA TYR A 124 -21.20 -3.36 4.48
C TYR A 124 -21.72 -2.15 3.70
N LYS A 125 -22.08 -1.05 4.41
CA LYS A 125 -22.53 0.21 3.78
C LYS A 125 -21.44 0.82 2.92
N CYS A 126 -20.20 0.88 3.44
CA CYS A 126 -19.05 1.39 2.71
C CYS A 126 -18.80 0.60 1.41
N LEU A 127 -18.77 -0.72 1.49
CA LEU A 127 -18.59 -1.59 0.33
C LEU A 127 -19.70 -1.39 -0.71
N LYS A 128 -20.96 -1.36 -0.29
CA LYS A 128 -22.08 -1.13 -1.20
C LYS A 128 -22.02 0.22 -1.90
N LYS A 129 -21.68 1.28 -1.17
CA LYS A 129 -21.66 2.64 -1.70
C LYS A 129 -20.48 2.88 -2.65
N ASN A 130 -19.29 2.41 -2.29
CA ASN A 130 -18.04 2.85 -2.92
C ASN A 130 -17.34 1.77 -3.72
N ALA A 131 -17.73 0.50 -3.56
CA ALA A 131 -16.94 -0.63 -4.05
C ALA A 131 -17.77 -1.92 -4.26
N ALA A 132 -19.02 -1.80 -4.69
CA ALA A 132 -19.91 -2.95 -4.88
C ALA A 132 -19.29 -4.04 -5.78
N MET A 133 -18.62 -3.65 -6.86
CA MET A 133 -17.92 -4.58 -7.75
C MET A 133 -16.83 -5.39 -7.06
N PHE A 134 -16.17 -4.81 -6.05
CA PHE A 134 -15.12 -5.53 -5.31
C PHE A 134 -15.69 -6.46 -4.25
N LEU A 135 -16.89 -6.22 -3.75
CA LEU A 135 -17.55 -7.16 -2.86
C LEU A 135 -17.83 -8.49 -3.57
N ASP A 136 -18.19 -8.41 -4.84
CA ASP A 136 -18.39 -9.61 -5.66
C ASP A 136 -17.08 -10.35 -5.96
N SER A 137 -15.94 -9.65 -5.99
CA SER A 137 -14.63 -10.29 -6.17
C SER A 137 -14.21 -11.18 -4.98
N GLY A 138 -14.79 -10.97 -3.80
CA GLY A 138 -14.61 -11.85 -2.64
C GLY A 138 -15.50 -13.09 -2.64
N ARG A 139 -16.35 -13.26 -3.68
CA ARG A 139 -17.23 -14.42 -3.84
C ARG A 139 -16.61 -15.46 -4.74
N LEU A 140 -16.68 -16.70 -4.29
CA LEU A 140 -16.30 -17.87 -5.05
C LEU A 140 -17.47 -18.86 -4.95
N ASP A 141 -17.85 -19.46 -6.06
CA ASP A 141 -19.03 -20.35 -6.16
C ASP A 141 -20.29 -19.74 -5.52
N GLY A 142 -20.52 -18.44 -5.75
CA GLY A 142 -21.66 -17.67 -5.25
C GLY A 142 -21.62 -17.33 -3.75
N LYS A 143 -20.62 -17.80 -2.98
CA LYS A 143 -20.48 -17.58 -1.54
C LYS A 143 -19.34 -16.59 -1.25
N LEU A 144 -19.51 -15.73 -0.23
CA LEU A 144 -18.49 -14.78 0.19
C LEU A 144 -17.47 -15.46 1.10
N TYR A 145 -16.19 -15.43 0.70
CA TYR A 145 -15.06 -15.94 1.46
C TYR A 145 -14.07 -14.85 1.91
N GLY A 146 -14.05 -13.72 1.20
CA GLY A 146 -13.17 -12.61 1.53
C GLY A 146 -13.90 -11.27 1.53
N ILE A 147 -13.71 -10.47 2.58
CA ILE A 147 -14.17 -9.08 2.64
C ILE A 147 -13.09 -8.21 2.00
N PRO A 148 -13.36 -7.53 0.87
CA PRO A 148 -12.33 -6.76 0.17
C PRO A 148 -11.94 -5.52 0.94
N SER A 149 -10.64 -5.25 1.02
CA SER A 149 -10.08 -3.96 1.43
C SER A 149 -9.80 -3.15 0.18
N VAL A 150 -10.44 -2.00 0.06
CA VAL A 150 -10.42 -1.19 -1.16
C VAL A 150 -9.95 0.22 -0.86
N SER A 151 -8.98 0.73 -1.62
CA SER A 151 -8.61 2.13 -1.58
C SER A 151 -9.67 2.98 -2.29
N PRO A 152 -10.28 3.97 -1.62
CA PRO A 152 -11.36 4.76 -2.22
C PRO A 152 -10.85 5.73 -3.29
N THR A 153 -9.61 6.16 -3.21
CA THR A 153 -9.11 7.33 -3.96
C THR A 153 -7.96 7.02 -4.91
N ASN A 154 -7.50 5.78 -5.01
CA ASN A 154 -6.33 5.42 -5.83
C ASN A 154 -5.12 6.36 -5.65
N ILE A 155 -4.85 6.72 -4.41
CA ILE A 155 -3.86 7.74 -4.08
C ILE A 155 -2.41 7.22 -4.10
N PHE A 156 -2.23 5.92 -4.21
CA PHE A 156 -0.90 5.31 -4.16
C PHE A 156 -0.29 5.27 -5.56
N ARG A 157 0.47 6.33 -5.89
CA ARG A 157 1.28 6.44 -7.09
C ARG A 157 2.72 6.62 -6.72
N LEU A 158 3.59 6.22 -7.63
CA LEU A 158 5.01 6.47 -7.45
C LEU A 158 5.30 7.95 -7.79
N PRO A 159 6.06 8.67 -6.95
CA PRO A 159 6.53 10.01 -7.28
C PRO A 159 7.66 9.94 -8.32
N LEU A 160 7.85 11.02 -9.05
CA LEU A 160 9.02 11.23 -9.87
C LEU A 160 9.91 12.25 -9.14
N VAL A 161 11.03 11.79 -8.62
CA VAL A 161 11.91 12.60 -7.77
C VAL A 161 13.25 12.78 -8.44
N TYR A 162 13.69 14.01 -8.55
CA TYR A 162 14.94 14.43 -9.20
C TYR A 162 15.88 15.09 -8.21
N ARG A 163 17.17 14.91 -8.39
CA ARG A 163 18.22 15.69 -7.72
C ARG A 163 18.18 17.14 -8.22
N GLU A 164 17.54 18.03 -7.47
CA GLU A 164 17.42 19.45 -7.81
C GLU A 164 18.79 20.15 -7.83
N ASP A 165 19.65 19.79 -6.88
CA ASP A 165 21.00 20.29 -6.79
C ASP A 165 21.85 19.89 -8.01
N TRP A 166 21.71 18.65 -8.50
CA TRP A 166 22.38 18.20 -9.71
C TRP A 166 21.82 18.85 -10.97
N MET A 167 20.50 18.99 -11.07
CA MET A 167 19.88 19.70 -12.19
C MET A 167 20.48 21.10 -12.37
N LYS A 168 20.61 21.86 -11.26
CA LYS A 168 21.19 23.21 -11.29
C LYS A 168 22.65 23.20 -11.77
N LYS A 169 23.45 22.23 -11.36
CA LYS A 169 24.85 22.10 -11.79
C LYS A 169 24.99 21.80 -13.27
N VAL A 170 24.11 20.99 -13.83
CA VAL A 170 24.13 20.67 -15.28
C VAL A 170 23.27 21.63 -16.12
N GLY A 171 22.94 22.80 -15.58
CA GLY A 171 22.24 23.88 -16.29
C GLY A 171 20.76 23.61 -16.59
N VAL A 172 20.10 22.73 -15.83
CA VAL A 172 18.68 22.41 -16.01
C VAL A 172 17.88 22.97 -14.82
N THR A 173 16.96 23.88 -15.09
CA THR A 173 16.17 24.59 -14.06
C THR A 173 14.75 24.05 -13.90
N LYS A 174 14.25 23.26 -14.85
CA LYS A 174 12.89 22.69 -14.86
C LYS A 174 12.97 21.17 -14.99
N THR A 175 12.10 20.46 -14.26
CA THR A 175 11.96 19.00 -14.41
C THR A 175 11.46 18.63 -15.79
N PRO A 176 11.90 17.50 -16.36
CA PRO A 176 11.47 17.05 -17.67
C PRO A 176 9.95 16.88 -17.77
N ASP A 177 9.38 17.29 -18.90
CA ASP A 177 7.96 17.10 -19.23
C ASP A 177 7.76 15.98 -20.26
N THR A 178 8.75 15.76 -21.12
CA THR A 178 8.76 14.72 -22.14
C THR A 178 9.79 13.64 -21.86
N LEU A 179 9.60 12.46 -22.47
CA LEU A 179 10.59 11.37 -22.39
C LEU A 179 11.95 11.77 -23.02
N ALA A 180 11.94 12.61 -24.04
CA ALA A 180 13.17 13.10 -24.67
C ALA A 180 13.96 14.05 -23.73
N GLU A 181 13.27 14.98 -23.06
CA GLU A 181 13.91 15.83 -22.05
C GLU A 181 14.42 15.01 -20.87
N PHE A 182 13.67 13.97 -20.48
CA PHE A 182 14.10 13.05 -19.44
C PHE A 182 15.38 12.31 -19.84
N GLU A 183 15.42 11.74 -21.05
CA GLU A 183 16.61 11.08 -21.59
C GLU A 183 17.82 12.05 -21.57
N SER A 184 17.65 13.26 -22.07
CA SER A 184 18.70 14.29 -22.08
C SER A 184 19.23 14.57 -20.65
N LEU A 185 18.33 14.73 -19.68
CA LEU A 185 18.73 14.96 -18.28
C LEU A 185 19.46 13.76 -17.69
N MET A 186 19.01 12.52 -18.00
CA MET A 186 19.69 11.32 -17.50
C MET A 186 21.11 11.19 -18.04
N TYR A 187 21.34 11.57 -19.31
CA TYR A 187 22.69 11.62 -19.88
C TYR A 187 23.56 12.70 -19.20
N LYS A 188 23.00 13.88 -18.93
CA LYS A 188 23.72 14.93 -18.19
C LYS A 188 24.14 14.46 -16.80
N PHE A 189 23.24 13.82 -16.06
CA PHE A 189 23.57 13.26 -14.74
C PHE A 189 24.67 12.19 -14.80
N ALA A 190 24.78 11.44 -15.89
CA ALA A 190 25.77 10.39 -16.03
C ALA A 190 27.11 10.86 -16.63
N LYS A 191 27.16 12.04 -17.27
CA LYS A 191 28.33 12.43 -18.08
C LYS A 191 28.93 13.79 -17.72
N GLU A 192 28.21 14.63 -16.94
CA GLU A 192 28.62 16.00 -16.66
C GLU A 192 29.04 16.22 -15.19
N ASP A 193 29.44 15.14 -14.47
CA ASP A 193 29.93 15.20 -13.09
C ASP A 193 29.05 16.08 -12.16
N PRO A 194 27.77 15.75 -11.98
CA PRO A 194 26.83 16.63 -11.25
C PRO A 194 27.11 16.72 -9.74
N ASP A 195 27.86 15.80 -9.16
CA ASP A 195 28.29 15.88 -7.76
C ASP A 195 29.58 16.70 -7.58
N GLY A 196 30.36 16.87 -8.67
CA GLY A 196 31.53 17.71 -8.72
C GLY A 196 32.75 17.10 -8.03
N ASN A 197 32.85 15.76 -8.05
CA ASN A 197 33.96 15.04 -7.43
C ASN A 197 35.11 14.71 -8.39
N GLY A 198 34.98 15.08 -9.68
CA GLY A 198 35.98 14.86 -10.73
C GLY A 198 36.00 13.42 -11.25
N LYS A 199 35.02 12.59 -10.91
CA LYS A 199 34.93 11.18 -11.32
C LYS A 199 33.68 10.93 -12.15
N ASN A 200 33.71 9.91 -12.98
CA ASN A 200 32.56 9.46 -13.75
C ASN A 200 31.88 8.27 -13.01
N ASP A 201 31.30 8.54 -11.84
CA ASP A 201 30.72 7.54 -10.94
C ASP A 201 29.24 7.80 -10.60
N THR A 202 28.64 8.78 -11.27
CA THR A 202 27.21 9.11 -11.17
C THR A 202 26.43 8.55 -12.36
N TYR A 203 25.13 8.28 -12.13
CA TYR A 203 24.22 7.73 -13.14
C TYR A 203 22.93 8.55 -13.17
N GLY A 204 22.21 8.48 -14.30
CA GLY A 204 20.91 9.13 -14.42
C GLY A 204 19.86 8.45 -13.55
N LEU A 205 19.75 7.13 -13.65
CA LEU A 205 18.69 6.33 -13.02
C LEU A 205 19.15 4.90 -12.73
N SER A 206 18.37 4.23 -11.90
CA SER A 206 18.47 2.79 -11.66
C SER A 206 17.14 2.09 -12.01
N ARG A 207 16.94 0.88 -11.54
CA ARG A 207 15.74 0.06 -11.82
C ARG A 207 14.41 0.77 -11.51
N SER A 208 14.38 1.67 -10.53
CA SER A 208 13.19 2.44 -10.17
C SER A 208 12.71 3.35 -11.32
N GLY A 209 13.58 3.75 -12.23
CA GLY A 209 13.26 4.56 -13.40
C GLY A 209 12.33 3.89 -14.40
N ILE A 210 12.21 2.56 -14.40
CA ILE A 210 11.36 1.82 -15.34
C ILE A 210 9.89 2.28 -15.30
N ALA A 211 9.41 2.70 -14.13
CA ALA A 211 8.02 3.11 -13.96
C ALA A 211 7.67 4.37 -14.78
N ALA A 212 8.58 5.36 -14.83
CA ALA A 212 8.38 6.59 -15.61
C ALA A 212 8.39 6.29 -17.11
N VAL A 213 9.35 5.50 -17.57
CA VAL A 213 9.48 5.12 -18.98
C VAL A 213 8.29 4.27 -19.42
N CYS A 214 7.91 3.25 -18.65
CA CYS A 214 6.69 2.45 -18.91
C CYS A 214 5.44 3.32 -18.94
N GLY A 215 5.33 4.28 -18.04
CA GLY A 215 4.22 5.23 -17.98
C GLY A 215 4.09 6.08 -19.22
N ALA A 216 5.19 6.58 -19.76
CA ALA A 216 5.25 7.33 -21.04
C ALA A 216 4.80 6.49 -22.25
N TYR A 217 4.92 5.17 -22.17
CA TYR A 217 4.37 4.23 -23.17
C TYR A 217 2.98 3.70 -22.82
N GLY A 218 2.37 4.16 -21.72
CA GLY A 218 1.04 3.74 -21.29
C GLY A 218 0.98 2.32 -20.72
N ILE A 219 2.06 1.85 -20.09
CA ILE A 219 2.17 0.52 -19.47
C ILE A 219 2.29 0.65 -17.96
N PRO A 220 1.43 0.00 -17.15
CA PRO A 220 1.51 0.00 -15.70
C PRO A 220 2.52 -1.04 -15.17
N ILE A 221 3.80 -0.82 -15.39
CA ILE A 221 4.87 -1.63 -14.83
C ILE A 221 5.69 -0.77 -13.88
N ASN A 222 6.01 -1.32 -12.72
CA ASN A 222 7.01 -0.81 -11.81
C ASN A 222 7.83 -1.95 -11.21
N ARG A 223 8.89 -1.60 -10.48
CA ARG A 223 9.74 -2.57 -9.81
C ARG A 223 9.02 -3.35 -8.71
N ALA A 224 8.13 -2.68 -7.96
CA ALA A 224 7.49 -3.23 -6.76
C ALA A 224 6.18 -3.98 -7.04
N SER A 225 5.75 -4.06 -8.30
CA SER A 225 4.50 -4.72 -8.68
C SER A 225 4.59 -6.23 -8.39
N LYS A 226 3.88 -6.66 -7.35
CA LYS A 226 3.74 -8.07 -6.96
C LYS A 226 2.56 -8.76 -7.65
N ASP A 227 1.79 -8.00 -8.45
CA ASP A 227 0.59 -8.47 -9.12
C ASP A 227 0.74 -8.39 -10.64
N ASP A 228 -0.04 -9.19 -11.34
CA ASP A 228 -0.18 -9.09 -12.79
C ASP A 228 -1.02 -7.87 -13.14
N TYR A 229 -0.46 -7.00 -13.97
CA TYR A 229 -1.16 -5.83 -14.49
C TYR A 229 -1.56 -6.05 -15.94
N PHE A 230 -2.76 -5.58 -16.27
CA PHE A 230 -3.34 -5.72 -17.60
C PHE A 230 -3.58 -4.36 -18.22
N VAL A 231 -3.27 -4.25 -19.51
CA VAL A 231 -3.54 -3.06 -20.31
C VAL A 231 -4.63 -3.33 -21.34
N LYS A 232 -5.50 -2.35 -21.54
CA LYS A 232 -6.56 -2.43 -22.54
C LYS A 232 -5.98 -2.29 -23.96
N ARG A 233 -6.39 -3.17 -24.85
CA ARG A 233 -6.08 -3.14 -26.29
C ARG A 233 -7.35 -3.45 -27.08
N GLY A 234 -8.01 -2.40 -27.56
CA GLY A 234 -9.33 -2.52 -28.20
C GLY A 234 -10.35 -3.17 -27.25
N LYS A 235 -10.93 -4.29 -27.65
CA LYS A 235 -11.93 -5.05 -26.89
C LYS A 235 -11.32 -6.09 -25.93
N ARG A 236 -10.00 -6.16 -25.83
CA ARG A 236 -9.27 -7.14 -25.00
C ARG A 236 -8.37 -6.43 -23.99
N ILE A 237 -7.93 -7.21 -23.04
CA ILE A 237 -6.85 -6.85 -22.12
C ILE A 237 -5.69 -7.84 -22.27
N ILE A 238 -4.47 -7.35 -22.19
CA ILE A 238 -3.26 -8.15 -22.26
C ILE A 238 -2.39 -7.90 -21.03
N ASN A 239 -1.63 -8.89 -20.63
CA ASN A 239 -0.70 -8.71 -19.52
C ASN A 239 0.39 -7.69 -19.89
N ALA A 240 0.65 -6.73 -19.00
CA ALA A 240 1.63 -5.66 -19.23
C ALA A 240 3.05 -6.22 -19.47
N ALA A 241 3.38 -7.37 -18.88
CA ALA A 241 4.68 -8.03 -19.04
C ALA A 241 4.99 -8.49 -20.48
N ILE A 242 3.97 -8.59 -21.32
CA ILE A 242 4.10 -9.00 -22.73
C ILE A 242 3.48 -7.99 -23.70
N ALA A 243 3.22 -6.77 -23.23
CA ALA A 243 2.72 -5.70 -24.08
C ALA A 243 3.75 -5.31 -25.15
N PRO A 244 3.34 -5.11 -26.43
CA PRO A 244 4.28 -4.77 -27.49
C PRO A 244 5.11 -3.51 -27.21
N GLU A 245 4.53 -2.53 -26.51
CA GLU A 245 5.20 -1.30 -26.11
C GLU A 245 6.37 -1.55 -25.16
N LEU A 246 6.31 -2.64 -24.36
CA LEU A 246 7.39 -3.01 -23.46
C LEU A 246 8.69 -3.30 -24.20
N LYS A 247 8.60 -3.84 -25.43
CA LYS A 247 9.78 -4.04 -26.28
C LYS A 247 10.53 -2.73 -26.56
N LYS A 248 9.79 -1.62 -26.78
CA LYS A 248 10.38 -0.29 -27.03
C LYS A 248 11.04 0.27 -25.75
N VAL A 249 10.37 0.11 -24.60
CA VAL A 249 10.91 0.49 -23.28
C VAL A 249 12.22 -0.24 -23.01
N LEU A 250 12.26 -1.56 -23.23
CA LEU A 250 13.45 -2.38 -22.99
C LEU A 250 14.59 -2.05 -23.93
N ALA A 251 14.30 -1.73 -25.20
CA ALA A 251 15.31 -1.27 -26.15
C ALA A 251 15.95 0.06 -25.72
N LEU A 252 15.14 0.99 -25.21
CA LEU A 252 15.61 2.27 -24.69
C LEU A 252 16.45 2.08 -23.42
N MET A 253 16.00 1.27 -22.49
CA MET A 253 16.74 1.00 -21.27
C MET A 253 18.03 0.22 -21.52
N HIS A 254 18.06 -0.69 -22.50
CA HIS A 254 19.29 -1.35 -22.94
C HIS A 254 20.30 -0.34 -23.50
N LYS A 255 19.86 0.60 -24.34
CA LYS A 255 20.71 1.70 -24.81
C LYS A 255 21.31 2.47 -23.65
N TRP A 256 20.49 2.90 -22.67
CA TRP A 256 20.99 3.65 -21.51
C TRP A 256 21.95 2.84 -20.64
N TYR A 257 21.70 1.55 -20.50
CA TYR A 257 22.63 0.67 -19.77
C TYR A 257 23.98 0.56 -20.48
N LYS A 258 23.96 0.31 -21.79
CA LYS A 258 25.17 0.23 -22.64
C LYS A 258 25.95 1.54 -22.62
N ASP A 259 25.27 2.67 -22.64
CA ASP A 259 25.88 4.01 -22.65
C ASP A 259 26.35 4.46 -21.27
N GLY A 260 26.16 3.65 -20.22
CA GLY A 260 26.53 3.96 -18.84
C GLY A 260 25.69 5.09 -18.24
N VAL A 261 24.45 5.23 -18.65
CA VAL A 261 23.48 6.18 -18.10
C VAL A 261 22.67 5.54 -16.98
N MET A 262 22.43 4.24 -17.07
CA MET A 262 21.76 3.46 -16.04
C MET A 262 22.78 2.81 -15.12
N ASP A 263 22.57 2.93 -13.80
CA ASP A 263 23.40 2.32 -12.75
C ASP A 263 23.54 0.82 -12.98
N PRO A 264 24.76 0.27 -13.15
CA PRO A 264 24.97 -1.14 -13.40
C PRO A 264 24.52 -2.03 -12.24
N GLU A 265 24.48 -1.51 -11.02
CA GLU A 265 23.98 -2.24 -9.85
C GLU A 265 22.45 -2.29 -9.74
N PHE A 266 21.73 -1.87 -10.76
CA PHE A 266 20.25 -1.98 -10.79
C PHE A 266 19.76 -3.44 -10.58
N ILE A 267 20.62 -4.43 -10.82
CA ILE A 267 20.38 -5.86 -10.64
C ILE A 267 20.31 -6.21 -9.15
N THR A 268 21.22 -5.63 -8.37
CA THR A 268 21.24 -5.78 -6.92
C THR A 268 20.10 -4.98 -6.30
N GLY A 269 19.51 -5.47 -5.23
CA GLY A 269 18.34 -4.80 -4.70
C GLY A 269 18.67 -3.46 -4.04
N GLU A 270 18.32 -2.34 -4.66
CA GLU A 270 18.30 -1.02 -3.99
C GLU A 270 17.54 -1.03 -2.67
N ASN A 271 16.73 -2.06 -2.45
CA ASN A 271 15.89 -2.31 -1.30
C ASN A 271 16.24 -3.63 -0.61
N ALA A 272 17.51 -3.91 -0.44
CA ALA A 272 17.93 -5.15 0.23
C ALA A 272 17.41 -5.30 1.67
N GLY A 273 16.84 -4.26 2.27
CA GLY A 273 16.41 -4.23 3.65
C GLY A 273 14.90 -4.15 3.91
N GLY A 274 14.02 -4.50 2.97
CA GLY A 274 12.60 -4.55 3.28
C GLY A 274 11.69 -3.72 2.38
N TYR A 275 10.87 -2.89 2.96
CA TYR A 275 9.83 -2.19 2.24
C TYR A 275 10.40 -1.27 1.15
N TRP A 276 9.77 -1.23 -0.01
CA TRP A 276 10.12 -0.46 -1.21
C TRP A 276 10.16 1.08 -1.02
N ALA A 277 10.18 1.54 0.24
CA ALA A 277 10.21 2.95 0.62
C ALA A 277 11.56 3.63 0.37
N LEU A 278 12.67 2.94 0.64
CA LEU A 278 14.00 3.53 0.59
C LEU A 278 14.63 3.40 -0.79
N SER A 279 15.16 4.48 -1.29
CA SER A 279 15.92 4.56 -2.56
C SER A 279 17.40 4.75 -2.26
N HIS A 280 18.08 3.66 -1.88
CA HIS A 280 19.48 3.73 -1.43
C HIS A 280 20.43 4.33 -2.47
N ALA A 281 20.30 3.95 -3.74
CA ALA A 281 21.14 4.53 -4.80
C ALA A 281 20.96 6.05 -4.92
N PHE A 282 19.74 6.57 -4.73
CA PHE A 282 19.48 8.01 -4.73
C PHE A 282 19.99 8.69 -3.45
N ILE A 283 19.73 8.10 -2.28
CA ILE A 283 20.13 8.60 -0.97
C ILE A 283 21.66 8.73 -0.87
N ASN A 284 22.36 7.72 -1.39
CA ASN A 284 23.83 7.67 -1.41
C ASN A 284 24.45 8.54 -2.51
N GLY A 285 23.65 9.23 -3.33
CA GLY A 285 24.17 10.13 -4.35
C GLY A 285 24.71 9.44 -5.61
N ARG A 286 24.30 8.19 -5.90
CA ARG A 286 24.73 7.48 -7.11
C ARG A 286 23.88 7.79 -8.33
N ILE A 287 22.59 8.11 -8.14
CA ILE A 287 21.65 8.38 -9.23
C ILE A 287 20.94 9.72 -9.07
N GLY A 288 20.61 10.33 -10.19
CA GLY A 288 19.94 11.63 -10.24
C GLY A 288 18.41 11.59 -10.21
N TYR A 289 17.82 10.41 -10.46
CA TYR A 289 16.36 10.21 -10.52
C TYR A 289 15.90 8.94 -9.79
N SER A 290 14.78 9.05 -9.06
CA SER A 290 14.13 7.91 -8.42
C SER A 290 12.60 7.99 -8.51
N SER A 291 11.95 6.84 -8.67
CA SER A 291 10.50 6.64 -8.46
C SER A 291 10.23 5.69 -7.30
N HIS A 292 11.08 5.65 -6.30
CA HIS A 292 10.98 4.74 -5.17
C HIS A 292 10.12 5.32 -4.05
N GLY A 293 9.38 4.46 -3.36
CA GLY A 293 8.53 4.86 -2.27
C GLY A 293 7.25 5.58 -2.70
N ASN A 294 6.49 6.02 -1.72
CA ASN A 294 5.36 6.93 -1.89
C ASN A 294 5.81 8.36 -1.57
N TYR A 295 5.01 9.34 -1.99
CA TYR A 295 5.26 10.76 -1.72
C TYR A 295 5.57 11.05 -0.25
N TYR A 296 4.88 10.43 0.71
CA TYR A 296 5.10 10.68 2.14
C TYR A 296 6.45 10.19 2.65
N HIS A 297 7.16 9.35 1.92
CA HIS A 297 8.53 8.97 2.23
C HIS A 297 9.56 10.06 1.88
N TRP A 298 9.14 11.05 1.10
CA TRP A 298 9.99 12.14 0.62
C TRP A 298 9.72 13.49 1.31
N ILE A 299 8.85 13.54 2.34
CA ILE A 299 8.56 14.76 3.10
C ILE A 299 9.85 15.21 3.79
N PRO A 300 10.34 16.44 3.52
CA PRO A 300 11.57 16.93 4.15
C PRO A 300 11.36 17.19 5.65
N ALA A 301 12.45 17.11 6.43
CA ALA A 301 12.42 17.51 7.82
C ALA A 301 11.99 18.99 7.93
N GLY A 302 10.99 19.26 8.78
CA GLY A 302 10.47 20.61 8.94
C GLY A 302 9.74 21.17 7.72
N GLY A 303 9.36 20.33 6.75
CA GLY A 303 8.54 20.73 5.61
C GLY A 303 7.23 21.37 6.02
N TYR A 304 6.80 21.11 7.26
CA TYR A 304 5.74 21.83 7.96
C TYR A 304 5.98 21.83 9.48
N SER A 305 5.25 22.68 10.18
CA SER A 305 5.29 22.75 11.64
C SER A 305 4.06 22.11 12.25
N VAL A 306 4.27 21.29 13.25
CA VAL A 306 3.23 20.70 14.10
C VAL A 306 3.14 21.51 15.38
N THR A 307 1.94 21.91 15.78
CA THR A 307 1.73 22.58 17.08
C THR A 307 1.48 21.52 18.15
N THR A 308 2.33 21.45 19.15
CA THR A 308 2.20 20.53 20.28
C THR A 308 0.99 20.88 21.15
N SER A 309 0.60 19.97 22.03
CA SER A 309 -0.47 20.20 23.02
C SER A 309 -0.17 21.37 23.97
N SER A 310 1.11 21.72 24.15
CA SER A 310 1.54 22.89 24.91
C SER A 310 1.55 24.20 24.09
N GLY A 311 1.09 24.16 22.83
CA GLY A 311 1.09 25.32 21.94
C GLY A 311 2.43 25.60 21.25
N LYS A 312 3.47 24.81 21.53
CA LYS A 312 4.79 24.97 20.93
C LYS A 312 4.78 24.44 19.49
N LYS A 313 5.24 25.24 18.54
CA LYS A 313 5.49 24.78 17.17
C LYS A 313 6.79 23.97 17.13
N GLN A 314 6.72 22.80 16.54
CA GLN A 314 7.88 21.96 16.25
C GLN A 314 7.85 21.47 14.80
N PRO A 315 9.00 21.19 14.17
CA PRO A 315 9.04 20.64 12.82
C PRO A 315 8.36 19.26 12.78
N CYS A 316 7.77 18.91 11.63
CA CYS A 316 7.23 17.57 11.40
C CYS A 316 8.34 16.52 11.32
N ASP A 317 8.00 15.27 11.60
CA ASP A 317 8.87 14.15 11.33
C ASP A 317 9.07 13.99 9.82
N PRO A 318 10.33 13.84 9.36
CA PRO A 318 10.61 13.60 7.96
C PRO A 318 10.10 12.24 7.49
N GLY A 319 9.82 12.12 6.20
CA GLY A 319 9.57 10.83 5.55
C GLY A 319 10.82 9.95 5.55
N ALA A 320 10.65 8.64 5.31
CA ALA A 320 11.75 7.68 5.43
C ALA A 320 12.96 8.03 4.54
N ASN A 321 12.76 8.38 3.25
CA ASN A 321 13.86 8.80 2.38
C ASN A 321 14.47 10.13 2.84
N ALA A 322 13.65 11.10 3.22
CA ALA A 322 14.13 12.38 3.69
C ALA A 322 14.94 12.28 4.99
N LYS A 323 14.53 11.37 5.89
CA LYS A 323 15.26 11.07 7.12
C LYS A 323 16.65 10.51 6.83
N GLU A 324 16.73 9.51 5.96
CA GLU A 324 18.01 8.91 5.58
C GLU A 324 18.90 9.90 4.81
N ILE A 325 18.32 10.71 3.91
CA ILE A 325 19.05 11.78 3.22
C ILE A 325 19.67 12.77 4.22
N ALA A 326 18.93 13.17 5.25
CA ALA A 326 19.44 14.09 6.27
C ALA A 326 20.64 13.53 7.04
N LEU A 327 20.75 12.20 7.16
CA LEU A 327 21.88 11.52 7.81
C LEU A 327 23.06 11.32 6.87
N VAL A 328 22.82 10.88 5.64
CA VAL A 328 23.86 10.45 4.70
C VAL A 328 24.34 11.58 3.80
N ASN A 329 23.40 12.42 3.34
CA ASN A 329 23.67 13.49 2.37
C ASN A 329 22.88 14.77 2.69
N PRO A 330 23.17 15.46 3.81
CA PRO A 330 22.34 16.57 4.34
C PRO A 330 22.28 17.79 3.43
N LYS A 331 23.18 17.94 2.46
CA LYS A 331 23.19 19.04 1.47
C LYS A 331 22.33 18.75 0.25
N MET A 332 21.90 17.50 0.07
CA MET A 332 21.08 17.07 -1.06
C MET A 332 19.74 17.84 -1.10
N LYS A 333 19.39 18.30 -2.29
CA LYS A 333 18.07 18.87 -2.58
C LYS A 333 17.39 18.07 -3.67
N TRP A 334 16.10 17.87 -3.52
CA TRP A 334 15.28 17.15 -4.49
C TRP A 334 14.00 17.91 -4.81
N THR A 335 13.45 17.63 -5.97
CA THR A 335 12.18 18.17 -6.44
C THR A 335 11.35 17.10 -7.11
N TYR A 336 10.05 17.39 -7.28
CA TYR A 336 9.12 16.47 -7.93
C TYR A 336 8.89 16.87 -9.39
N GLY A 337 8.78 15.88 -10.26
CA GLY A 337 8.37 16.06 -11.65
C GLY A 337 7.01 15.43 -11.94
N MET A 338 6.45 15.76 -13.08
CA MET A 338 5.20 15.20 -13.58
C MET A 338 5.45 13.96 -14.44
N PRO A 339 4.47 13.06 -14.61
CA PRO A 339 4.58 11.94 -15.54
C PRO A 339 4.94 12.41 -16.95
N LEU A 340 5.89 11.72 -17.57
CA LEU A 340 6.47 12.10 -18.83
C LEU A 340 5.51 11.87 -20.00
N GLU A 341 5.50 12.79 -20.96
CA GLU A 341 4.87 12.58 -22.24
C GLU A 341 5.77 11.72 -23.15
N GLY A 342 5.23 10.62 -23.62
CA GLY A 342 5.93 9.69 -24.49
C GLY A 342 5.80 10.02 -25.97
N PRO A 343 6.46 9.25 -26.86
CA PRO A 343 6.52 9.52 -28.31
C PRO A 343 5.17 9.60 -29.02
N ASN A 344 4.12 9.04 -28.43
CA ASN A 344 2.77 9.02 -29.02
C ASN A 344 1.81 9.98 -28.28
N GLY A 345 2.30 11.02 -27.61
CA GLY A 345 1.51 11.95 -26.80
C GLY A 345 0.87 11.32 -25.56
N ARG A 346 1.21 10.06 -25.24
CA ARG A 346 0.74 9.40 -24.02
C ARG A 346 1.52 9.88 -22.82
N ARG A 347 0.80 10.14 -21.73
CA ARG A 347 1.38 10.53 -20.46
C ARG A 347 0.77 9.68 -19.36
N GLY A 348 1.60 9.04 -18.57
CA GLY A 348 1.09 8.21 -17.50
C GLY A 348 2.14 7.81 -16.48
N ILE A 349 1.68 7.30 -15.35
CA ILE A 349 2.49 6.72 -14.29
C ILE A 349 1.78 5.52 -13.68
N PHE A 350 2.54 4.55 -13.24
CA PHE A 350 2.02 3.40 -12.51
C PHE A 350 1.15 3.84 -11.32
N GLN A 351 0.00 3.19 -11.20
CA GLN A 351 -0.93 3.36 -10.10
C GLN A 351 -1.30 2.01 -9.51
N PHE A 352 -1.24 1.89 -8.19
CA PHE A 352 -1.66 0.67 -7.52
C PHE A 352 -3.16 0.41 -7.70
N ASN A 353 -3.54 -0.86 -7.75
CA ASN A 353 -4.94 -1.25 -7.84
C ASN A 353 -5.75 -0.78 -6.62
N ARG A 354 -7.05 -0.54 -6.84
CA ARG A 354 -7.95 -0.18 -5.75
C ARG A 354 -8.20 -1.33 -4.78
N LEU A 355 -8.29 -2.55 -5.28
CA LEU A 355 -8.38 -3.74 -4.44
C LEU A 355 -7.00 -4.06 -3.86
N MET A 356 -6.87 -3.81 -2.55
CA MET A 356 -5.60 -3.95 -1.84
C MET A 356 -5.38 -5.36 -1.31
N SER A 357 -6.44 -5.98 -0.80
CA SER A 357 -6.37 -7.27 -0.10
C SER A 357 -7.77 -7.79 0.20
N PHE A 358 -7.84 -9.01 0.79
CA PHE A 358 -9.06 -9.49 1.42
C PHE A 358 -8.83 -9.76 2.90
N PHE A 359 -9.90 -9.66 3.68
CA PHE A 359 -9.97 -10.21 5.04
C PHE A 359 -10.81 -11.48 5.02
N ALA A 360 -10.27 -12.55 5.56
CA ALA A 360 -10.89 -13.86 5.55
C ALA A 360 -10.95 -14.48 6.95
N PHE A 361 -11.78 -15.49 7.10
CA PHE A 361 -11.97 -16.24 8.34
C PHE A 361 -11.54 -17.68 8.12
N GLY A 362 -10.89 -18.26 9.12
CA GLY A 362 -10.51 -19.67 9.10
C GLY A 362 -11.72 -20.60 9.05
N LYS A 363 -11.58 -21.75 8.40
CA LYS A 363 -12.66 -22.72 8.15
C LYS A 363 -13.39 -23.14 9.43
N GLN A 364 -12.68 -23.26 10.56
CA GLN A 364 -13.24 -23.62 11.86
C GLN A 364 -14.27 -22.61 12.37
N VAL A 365 -14.17 -21.33 11.97
CA VAL A 365 -15.10 -20.26 12.36
C VAL A 365 -16.51 -20.49 11.79
N GLU A 366 -16.64 -21.24 10.71
CA GLU A 366 -17.94 -21.56 10.10
C GLU A 366 -18.85 -22.33 11.06
N ARG A 367 -18.28 -23.15 11.92
CA ARG A 367 -19.00 -23.95 12.92
C ARG A 367 -19.28 -23.18 14.22
N ASP A 368 -18.60 -22.05 14.47
CA ASP A 368 -18.83 -21.21 15.64
C ASP A 368 -19.42 -19.85 15.25
N ARG A 369 -20.76 -19.79 15.21
CA ARG A 369 -21.49 -18.56 14.88
C ARG A 369 -21.16 -17.40 15.81
N ARG A 370 -20.90 -17.67 17.10
CA ARG A 370 -20.57 -16.62 18.09
C ARG A 370 -19.20 -16.04 17.82
N LYS A 371 -18.24 -16.87 17.45
CA LYS A 371 -16.89 -16.44 17.07
C LYS A 371 -16.94 -15.55 15.82
N MET A 372 -17.64 -15.98 14.76
CA MET A 372 -17.81 -15.20 13.54
C MET A 372 -18.46 -13.84 13.80
N GLN A 373 -19.50 -13.79 14.61
CA GLN A 373 -20.17 -12.54 14.99
C GLN A 373 -19.24 -11.57 15.72
N ARG A 374 -18.39 -12.09 16.63
CA ARG A 374 -17.40 -11.30 17.36
C ARG A 374 -16.33 -10.73 16.45
N ILE A 375 -15.75 -11.57 15.59
CA ILE A 375 -14.74 -11.13 14.63
C ILE A 375 -15.29 -10.03 13.73
N LEU A 376 -16.49 -10.21 13.17
CA LEU A 376 -17.15 -9.17 12.36
C LEU A 376 -17.38 -7.87 13.14
N ALA A 377 -17.83 -7.96 14.40
CA ALA A 377 -18.08 -6.78 15.22
C ALA A 377 -16.79 -6.04 15.61
N ILE A 378 -15.71 -6.76 15.89
CA ILE A 378 -14.38 -6.19 16.14
C ILE A 378 -13.89 -5.50 14.87
N PHE A 379 -13.96 -6.19 13.73
CA PHE A 379 -13.50 -5.67 12.44
C PHE A 379 -14.26 -4.40 12.03
N ASP A 380 -15.59 -4.38 12.17
CA ASP A 380 -16.41 -3.20 11.90
C ASP A 380 -16.09 -2.03 12.84
N PHE A 381 -15.90 -2.33 14.12
CA PHE A 381 -15.54 -1.33 15.12
C PHE A 381 -14.19 -0.67 14.83
N CYS A 382 -13.21 -1.47 14.40
CA CYS A 382 -11.86 -1.00 14.11
C CYS A 382 -11.74 -0.25 12.80
N SER A 383 -12.55 -0.61 11.79
CA SER A 383 -12.26 -0.26 10.39
C SER A 383 -13.19 0.81 9.82
N ALA A 384 -14.44 0.87 10.21
CA ALA A 384 -15.46 1.61 9.45
C ALA A 384 -16.43 2.42 10.32
N SER A 385 -15.97 2.92 11.45
CA SER A 385 -16.83 3.79 12.27
C SER A 385 -17.18 5.09 11.54
N PRO A 386 -18.45 5.52 11.50
CA PRO A 386 -18.85 6.82 10.95
C PRO A 386 -18.31 7.99 11.80
N SER A 387 -17.95 7.75 13.04
CA SER A 387 -17.39 8.77 13.93
C SER A 387 -15.89 8.89 13.70
N ILE A 388 -15.46 10.06 13.22
CA ILE A 388 -14.04 10.40 13.05
C ILE A 388 -13.27 10.25 14.38
N ASN A 389 -13.85 10.71 15.49
CA ASN A 389 -13.25 10.56 16.81
C ASN A 389 -13.03 9.09 17.19
N ARG A 390 -13.97 8.19 16.86
CA ARG A 390 -13.84 6.77 17.15
C ARG A 390 -12.76 6.12 16.31
N ARG A 391 -12.67 6.46 15.01
CA ARG A 391 -11.61 5.96 14.11
C ARG A 391 -10.24 6.38 14.61
N TYR A 392 -10.06 7.66 14.93
CA TYR A 392 -8.79 8.17 15.45
C TYR A 392 -8.46 7.60 16.84
N SER A 393 -9.44 7.46 17.71
CA SER A 393 -9.24 6.85 19.04
C SER A 393 -8.84 5.38 18.93
N TYR A 394 -9.34 4.66 17.94
CA TYR A 394 -8.89 3.30 17.69
C TYR A 394 -7.46 3.25 17.14
N GLN A 395 -7.13 4.10 16.18
CA GLN A 395 -5.82 4.10 15.54
C GLN A 395 -4.71 4.72 16.40
N ASN A 396 -5.03 5.71 17.21
CA ASN A 396 -4.06 6.52 17.93
C ASN A 396 -4.26 6.52 19.44
N GLY A 397 -5.24 5.82 19.96
CA GLY A 397 -5.51 5.75 21.39
C GLY A 397 -6.58 6.70 21.89
N THR A 398 -6.65 6.88 23.21
CA THR A 398 -7.63 7.73 23.85
C THR A 398 -7.27 9.19 23.64
N ARG A 399 -8.21 9.97 23.10
CA ARG A 399 -8.06 11.43 22.99
C ARG A 399 -7.83 12.05 24.36
N GLY A 400 -6.95 13.03 24.42
CA GLY A 400 -6.52 13.70 25.65
C GLY A 400 -5.47 12.96 26.46
N LYS A 401 -5.24 11.66 26.17
CA LYS A 401 -4.18 10.87 26.83
C LYS A 401 -3.07 10.49 25.85
N HIS A 402 -3.42 10.08 24.63
CA HIS A 402 -2.49 9.59 23.62
C HIS A 402 -2.36 10.54 22.44
N TRP A 403 -3.37 11.36 22.21
CA TRP A 403 -3.42 12.33 21.12
C TRP A 403 -4.45 13.43 21.41
N VAL A 404 -4.28 14.58 20.74
CA VAL A 404 -5.23 15.71 20.71
C VAL A 404 -5.42 16.20 19.29
N TRP A 405 -6.53 16.92 19.04
CA TRP A 405 -6.71 17.62 17.78
C TRP A 405 -5.83 18.87 17.74
N LEU A 406 -5.15 19.11 16.60
CA LEU A 406 -4.35 20.31 16.36
C LEU A 406 -5.19 21.45 15.81
N ASP A 407 -6.28 21.17 15.14
CA ASP A 407 -7.15 22.16 14.56
C ASP A 407 -8.63 21.98 14.95
N LYS A 408 -9.43 23.05 14.75
CA LYS A 408 -10.87 23.03 15.05
C LYS A 408 -11.67 22.16 14.06
N LYS A 409 -11.15 21.90 12.87
CA LYS A 409 -11.78 21.08 11.83
C LYS A 409 -11.49 19.60 11.99
N HIS A 410 -10.62 19.25 12.95
CA HIS A 410 -10.20 17.86 13.21
C HIS A 410 -9.53 17.21 11.99
N GLU A 411 -8.77 17.98 11.24
CA GLU A 411 -8.03 17.51 10.08
C GLU A 411 -6.64 16.98 10.46
N GLU A 412 -6.13 17.35 11.62
CA GLU A 412 -4.79 16.99 12.08
C GLU A 412 -4.78 16.66 13.55
N ILE A 413 -3.98 15.65 13.92
CA ILE A 413 -3.78 15.26 15.32
C ILE A 413 -2.32 15.41 15.72
N ASN A 414 -2.11 15.73 16.99
CA ASN A 414 -0.81 15.59 17.66
C ASN A 414 -0.86 14.37 18.58
N LYS A 415 0.14 13.50 18.47
CA LYS A 415 0.34 12.41 19.42
C LYS A 415 1.03 12.96 20.65
N LEU A 416 0.66 12.48 21.82
CA LEU A 416 1.21 12.90 23.11
C LEU A 416 2.27 11.91 23.59
N PRO A 417 3.35 12.38 24.23
CA PRO A 417 4.32 11.50 24.88
C PRO A 417 3.67 10.57 25.91
N PRO A 418 4.18 9.34 26.08
CA PRO A 418 5.28 8.70 25.36
C PRO A 418 4.86 8.02 24.04
N TYR A 419 3.68 8.31 23.50
CA TYR A 419 3.07 7.65 22.33
C TYR A 419 3.31 8.36 21.01
N ASP A 420 4.14 9.38 21.00
CA ASP A 420 4.52 10.20 19.84
C ASP A 420 5.65 9.58 18.99
N ASN A 421 6.33 8.56 19.51
CA ASN A 421 7.35 7.80 18.81
C ASN A 421 6.78 6.58 18.04
N GLN A 422 7.66 5.83 17.37
CA GLN A 422 7.26 4.64 16.59
C GLN A 422 6.63 3.53 17.46
N ASP A 423 7.00 3.43 18.73
CA ASP A 423 6.44 2.45 19.66
C ASP A 423 4.94 2.67 19.92
N GLY A 424 4.45 3.88 19.74
CA GLY A 424 3.02 4.18 19.73
C GLY A 424 2.21 3.44 18.67
N TYR A 425 2.85 2.90 17.62
CA TYR A 425 2.21 2.06 16.60
C TYR A 425 1.99 0.62 17.02
N ASN A 426 2.73 0.11 18.01
CA ASN A 426 2.67 -1.27 18.48
C ASN A 426 1.33 -1.63 19.16
N HIS A 427 0.46 -0.65 19.31
CA HIS A 427 -0.83 -0.82 19.96
C HIS A 427 -1.97 -1.20 19.02
N ARG A 428 -1.74 -1.27 17.70
CA ARG A 428 -2.78 -1.55 16.69
C ARG A 428 -2.90 -3.04 16.42
N ILE A 429 -4.11 -3.54 16.23
CA ILE A 429 -4.33 -4.94 15.80
C ILE A 429 -4.37 -5.12 14.28
N GLY A 430 -3.80 -4.20 13.54
CA GLY A 430 -3.53 -4.34 12.11
C GLY A 430 -4.69 -4.71 11.20
N CYS A 431 -5.92 -4.35 11.55
CA CYS A 431 -7.08 -4.53 10.68
C CYS A 431 -7.50 -3.22 10.05
N VAL A 432 -6.68 -2.67 9.17
CA VAL A 432 -7.01 -1.41 8.52
C VAL A 432 -7.86 -1.68 7.29
N PHE A 433 -9.11 -1.30 7.37
CA PHE A 433 -10.02 -1.23 6.24
C PHE A 433 -9.91 0.19 5.66
N HIS A 434 -9.22 0.32 4.52
CA HIS A 434 -8.83 1.63 3.98
C HIS A 434 -9.95 2.43 3.30
N MET A 435 -11.21 2.04 3.41
CA MET A 435 -12.28 2.66 2.63
C MET A 435 -12.62 4.12 2.97
N GLU A 436 -12.10 4.64 4.06
CA GLU A 436 -12.21 6.06 4.38
C GLU A 436 -10.87 6.54 4.97
N MET A 437 -9.98 7.01 4.11
CA MET A 437 -8.79 7.73 4.61
C MET A 437 -9.25 9.05 5.21
N PRO A 438 -8.81 9.40 6.41
CA PRO A 438 -8.96 10.76 6.90
C PRO A 438 -8.30 11.72 5.90
N PHE A 439 -8.80 12.94 5.80
CA PHE A 439 -8.13 13.99 5.03
C PHE A 439 -6.66 14.05 5.44
N PRO A 440 -5.76 14.28 4.49
CA PRO A 440 -4.36 14.44 4.83
C PRO A 440 -4.21 15.64 5.76
N PRO A 441 -3.24 15.60 6.67
CA PRO A 441 -2.88 16.74 7.47
C PRO A 441 -2.71 17.99 6.59
N LYS A 442 -3.11 19.16 7.10
CA LYS A 442 -3.00 20.45 6.38
C LYS A 442 -1.60 20.68 5.79
N ALA A 443 -0.61 20.21 6.50
CA ALA A 443 0.79 20.23 6.15
C ALA A 443 1.19 19.38 4.92
N LEU A 444 0.41 18.38 4.59
CA LEU A 444 0.59 17.55 3.39
C LEU A 444 -0.19 18.10 2.18
N ARG A 445 -0.82 19.28 2.27
CA ARG A 445 -1.68 19.79 1.20
C ARG A 445 -0.92 20.12 -0.07
N GLU A 446 0.29 20.61 0.01
CA GLU A 446 1.11 20.88 -1.18
C GLU A 446 1.50 19.57 -1.87
N GLU A 447 1.93 18.57 -1.12
CA GLU A 447 2.18 17.24 -1.65
C GLU A 447 0.90 16.55 -2.10
N TRP A 448 -0.20 16.83 -1.42
CA TRP A 448 -1.52 16.38 -1.82
C TRP A 448 -1.97 17.05 -3.10
N ALA A 449 -1.67 18.35 -3.31
CA ALA A 449 -1.91 19.06 -4.57
C ALA A 449 -1.11 18.43 -5.71
N TYR A 450 0.18 18.13 -5.49
CA TYR A 450 1.01 17.40 -6.45
C TYR A 450 0.40 16.04 -6.80
N LYS A 451 -0.04 15.26 -5.82
CA LYS A 451 -0.72 13.98 -6.04
C LYS A 451 -2.00 14.12 -6.84
N HIS A 452 -2.82 15.12 -6.52
CA HIS A 452 -4.06 15.37 -7.25
C HIS A 452 -3.83 15.74 -8.70
N GLN A 453 -2.78 16.51 -8.99
CA GLN A 453 -2.35 16.76 -10.37
C GLN A 453 -1.95 15.47 -11.08
N MET A 454 -1.28 14.55 -10.39
CA MET A 454 -0.91 13.24 -10.93
C MET A 454 -2.11 12.30 -11.11
N ASN A 455 -3.25 12.55 -10.47
CA ASN A 455 -4.42 11.65 -10.50
C ASN A 455 -4.89 11.34 -11.91
N LYS A 456 -4.89 12.33 -12.80
CA LYS A 456 -5.31 12.17 -14.21
C LYS A 456 -4.35 11.32 -15.03
N TYR A 457 -3.13 11.09 -14.56
CA TYR A 457 -2.10 10.33 -15.27
C TYR A 457 -1.89 8.92 -14.73
N GLY A 458 -2.61 8.52 -13.69
CA GLY A 458 -2.50 7.18 -13.12
C GLY A 458 -2.97 6.10 -14.09
N ILE A 459 -2.11 5.12 -14.38
CA ILE A 459 -2.46 3.96 -15.20
C ILE A 459 -2.80 2.81 -14.27
N GLU A 460 -4.10 2.54 -14.15
CA GLU A 460 -4.60 1.38 -13.41
C GLU A 460 -4.53 0.11 -14.26
N SER A 461 -4.44 -1.04 -13.60
CA SER A 461 -4.69 -2.29 -14.28
C SER A 461 -6.13 -2.34 -14.81
N ALA A 462 -6.31 -2.74 -16.07
CA ALA A 462 -7.63 -2.98 -16.63
C ALA A 462 -8.38 -4.11 -15.93
N MET A 463 -7.68 -4.94 -15.17
CA MET A 463 -8.20 -5.96 -14.29
C MET A 463 -7.74 -5.70 -12.87
N GLN A 464 -8.70 -5.54 -11.94
CA GLN A 464 -8.42 -5.19 -10.55
C GLN A 464 -8.73 -6.33 -9.57
N VAL A 465 -8.97 -7.53 -10.05
CA VAL A 465 -9.29 -8.71 -9.24
C VAL A 465 -8.36 -9.86 -9.62
N GLY A 466 -8.19 -10.82 -8.72
CA GLY A 466 -7.44 -12.04 -9.04
C GLY A 466 -8.22 -12.98 -9.96
N VAL A 467 -7.52 -13.72 -10.80
CA VAL A 467 -8.11 -14.81 -11.62
C VAL A 467 -7.92 -16.17 -10.95
N PRO A 468 -8.79 -17.15 -11.25
CA PRO A 468 -8.73 -18.48 -10.63
C PRO A 468 -7.38 -19.18 -10.74
N SER A 469 -6.73 -19.10 -11.89
CA SER A 469 -5.41 -19.69 -12.13
C SER A 469 -4.24 -18.83 -11.63
N GLY A 470 -4.49 -17.57 -11.23
CA GLY A 470 -3.46 -16.63 -10.78
C GLY A 470 -2.60 -17.20 -9.65
N GLY A 471 -3.23 -17.78 -8.62
CA GLY A 471 -2.49 -18.38 -7.51
C GLY A 471 -1.56 -19.55 -7.91
N LYS A 472 -1.81 -20.19 -9.05
CA LYS A 472 -0.95 -21.28 -9.57
C LYS A 472 0.22 -20.74 -10.39
N TYR A 473 0.01 -19.68 -11.19
CA TYR A 473 0.99 -19.24 -12.17
C TYR A 473 1.67 -17.93 -11.85
N ALA A 474 1.10 -17.06 -11.00
CA ALA A 474 1.58 -15.71 -10.76
C ALA A 474 3.06 -15.65 -10.34
N ALA A 475 3.49 -16.48 -9.38
CA ALA A 475 4.88 -16.47 -8.90
C ALA A 475 5.88 -16.81 -10.02
N ARG A 476 5.54 -17.83 -10.84
CA ARG A 476 6.37 -18.24 -11.99
C ARG A 476 6.42 -17.15 -13.05
N LEU A 477 5.28 -16.59 -13.40
CA LEU A 477 5.19 -15.55 -14.44
C LEU A 477 5.90 -14.26 -14.02
N MET A 478 5.79 -13.86 -12.76
CA MET A 478 6.53 -12.73 -12.19
C MET A 478 8.04 -12.97 -12.24
N LYS A 479 8.51 -14.13 -11.78
CA LYS A 479 9.94 -14.48 -11.83
C LYS A 479 10.45 -14.42 -13.27
N MET A 480 9.69 -14.99 -14.22
CA MET A 480 10.03 -14.96 -15.64
C MET A 480 10.08 -13.54 -16.19
N ARG A 481 9.10 -12.69 -15.87
CA ARG A 481 9.11 -11.27 -16.20
C ARG A 481 10.38 -10.57 -15.69
N ASP A 482 10.67 -10.69 -14.40
CA ASP A 482 11.76 -9.96 -13.76
C ASP A 482 13.13 -10.41 -14.31
N GLN A 483 13.32 -11.71 -14.52
CA GLN A 483 14.52 -12.24 -15.16
C GLN A 483 14.70 -11.74 -16.59
N MET A 484 13.61 -11.69 -17.36
CA MET A 484 13.67 -11.23 -18.75
C MET A 484 13.85 -9.71 -18.86
N LEU A 485 13.27 -8.92 -17.94
CA LEU A 485 13.55 -7.47 -17.88
C LEU A 485 15.06 -7.23 -17.68
N ILE A 486 15.67 -7.92 -16.75
CA ILE A 486 17.12 -7.83 -16.51
C ILE A 486 17.89 -8.24 -17.77
N ALA A 487 17.62 -9.43 -18.30
CA ALA A 487 18.34 -9.98 -19.44
C ALA A 487 18.27 -9.11 -20.71
N PHE A 488 17.12 -8.43 -20.94
CA PHE A 488 16.99 -7.47 -22.03
C PHE A 488 17.77 -6.18 -21.78
N ILE A 489 17.75 -5.67 -20.55
CA ILE A 489 18.43 -4.42 -20.19
C ILE A 489 19.95 -4.62 -20.24
N THR A 490 20.46 -5.72 -19.69
CA THR A 490 21.90 -6.03 -19.74
C THR A 490 22.40 -6.42 -21.13
N GLY A 491 21.50 -6.90 -21.99
CA GLY A 491 21.86 -7.42 -23.32
C GLY A 491 22.16 -8.92 -23.35
N ASP A 492 22.01 -9.65 -22.23
CA ASP A 492 22.12 -11.12 -22.18
C ASP A 492 21.11 -11.80 -23.11
N LYS A 493 20.00 -11.10 -23.40
CA LYS A 493 19.06 -11.45 -24.45
C LYS A 493 18.88 -10.26 -25.40
N PRO A 494 19.06 -10.46 -26.71
CA PRO A 494 18.84 -9.39 -27.68
C PRO A 494 17.34 -9.04 -27.74
N ILE A 495 17.01 -7.78 -28.06
CA ILE A 495 15.62 -7.32 -28.15
C ILE A 495 14.80 -8.11 -29.20
N SER A 496 15.44 -8.69 -30.22
CA SER A 496 14.79 -9.60 -31.16
C SER A 496 14.17 -10.83 -30.50
N TYR A 497 14.70 -11.28 -29.35
CA TYR A 497 14.16 -12.39 -28.57
C TYR A 497 12.78 -12.10 -27.94
N PHE A 498 12.33 -10.84 -27.89
CA PHE A 498 11.10 -10.46 -27.21
C PHE A 498 9.86 -11.26 -27.69
N ASN A 499 9.73 -11.50 -28.99
CA ASN A 499 8.60 -12.29 -29.51
C ASN A 499 8.65 -13.76 -29.06
N ARG A 500 9.84 -14.32 -28.89
CA ARG A 500 10.03 -15.66 -28.33
C ARG A 500 9.69 -15.68 -26.85
N TYR A 501 10.13 -14.68 -26.09
CA TYR A 501 9.75 -14.50 -24.68
C TYR A 501 8.22 -14.46 -24.52
N VAL A 502 7.49 -13.73 -25.35
CA VAL A 502 6.02 -13.68 -25.31
C VAL A 502 5.40 -15.09 -25.49
N LYS A 503 5.93 -15.89 -26.42
CA LYS A 503 5.48 -17.29 -26.62
C LYS A 503 5.77 -18.15 -25.38
N GLU A 504 6.96 -18.04 -24.84
CA GLU A 504 7.39 -18.77 -23.64
C GLU A 504 6.56 -18.38 -22.39
N TYR A 505 6.31 -17.07 -22.20
CA TYR A 505 5.46 -16.55 -21.13
C TYR A 505 4.03 -17.13 -21.21
N ARG A 506 3.44 -17.13 -22.41
CA ARG A 506 2.10 -17.71 -22.62
C ARG A 506 2.09 -19.21 -22.34
N LYS A 507 3.10 -19.95 -22.79
CA LYS A 507 3.25 -21.40 -22.53
C LYS A 507 3.44 -21.69 -21.02
N ALA A 508 4.09 -20.79 -20.29
CA ALA A 508 4.33 -20.93 -18.85
C ALA A 508 3.07 -20.77 -17.98
N GLY A 509 1.91 -20.50 -18.57
CA GLY A 509 0.63 -20.29 -17.92
C GLY A 509 -0.01 -18.94 -18.23
N GLY A 510 0.72 -18.02 -18.85
CA GLY A 510 0.24 -16.69 -19.20
C GLY A 510 -1.00 -16.71 -20.10
N ALA A 511 -1.11 -17.66 -21.03
CA ALA A 511 -2.28 -17.80 -21.91
C ALA A 511 -3.57 -18.12 -21.12
N ILE A 512 -3.48 -18.95 -20.08
CA ILE A 512 -4.62 -19.29 -19.23
C ILE A 512 -5.05 -18.06 -18.42
N VAL A 513 -4.09 -17.38 -17.81
CA VAL A 513 -4.33 -16.15 -17.03
C VAL A 513 -4.93 -15.05 -17.92
N GLU A 514 -4.41 -14.85 -19.14
CA GLU A 514 -4.98 -13.88 -20.10
C GLU A 514 -6.40 -14.23 -20.52
N LYS A 515 -6.70 -15.51 -20.74
CA LYS A 515 -8.05 -15.96 -21.09
C LYS A 515 -9.04 -15.66 -19.97
N GLU A 516 -8.75 -16.09 -18.73
CA GLU A 516 -9.59 -15.83 -17.56
C GLU A 516 -9.78 -14.32 -17.31
N ALA A 517 -8.73 -13.52 -17.46
CA ALA A 517 -8.78 -12.08 -17.35
C ALA A 517 -9.71 -11.46 -18.42
N ASN A 518 -9.65 -11.92 -19.65
CA ASN A 518 -10.52 -11.45 -20.72
C ASN A 518 -11.97 -11.89 -20.56
N ASP A 519 -12.22 -13.09 -20.03
CA ASP A 519 -13.58 -13.58 -19.72
C ASP A 519 -14.21 -12.71 -18.61
N TRP A 520 -13.44 -12.39 -17.57
CA TRP A 520 -13.86 -11.45 -16.52
C TRP A 520 -14.11 -10.04 -17.09
N TYR A 521 -13.20 -9.53 -17.91
CA TYR A 521 -13.31 -8.19 -18.50
C TYR A 521 -14.57 -8.05 -19.36
N LYS A 522 -14.86 -9.02 -20.21
CA LYS A 522 -16.08 -9.06 -21.04
C LYS A 522 -17.35 -9.09 -20.20
N SER A 523 -17.39 -9.89 -19.14
CA SER A 523 -18.57 -10.01 -18.27
C SER A 523 -18.83 -8.73 -17.45
N ASN A 524 -17.78 -7.98 -17.09
CA ASN A 524 -17.91 -6.77 -16.27
C ASN A 524 -18.04 -5.48 -17.09
N THR A 525 -17.58 -5.44 -18.35
CA THR A 525 -17.80 -4.29 -19.23
C THR A 525 -19.19 -4.27 -19.86
N ARG A 526 -19.87 -5.41 -19.97
CA ARG A 526 -21.28 -5.49 -20.43
C ARG A 526 -22.30 -5.01 -19.38
N ARG A 527 -21.86 -4.88 -18.10
CA ARG A 527 -22.72 -4.44 -16.97
C ARG A 527 -22.59 -2.94 -16.67
N ARG A 528 -21.72 -2.22 -17.36
CA ARG A 528 -21.57 -0.76 -17.35
C ARG A 528 -22.18 -0.16 -18.60
#